data_1ab1d5bdbb8704dde72f23c26f838097
#
_entry.id   1ab1d5bdbb8704dde72f23c26f838097
#
_cell.length_a   1.000
_cell.length_b   1.000
_cell.length_c   1.000
_cell.angle_alpha   90.00
_cell.angle_beta   90.00
_cell.angle_gamma   90.00
#
_symmetry.space_group_name_H-M   'P 1'
#
loop_
_entity.id
_entity.type
_entity.pdbx_description
1 polymer ?
#
loop_
_entity_poly.entity_id
_entity_poly.type
_entity_poly.pdbx_seq_one_letter_code
_entity_poly.pdbx_strand_id
1 'polypeptide(L)'
;MIYNKAIFLLFALLFAFSCFSQTPEANNIVVTKRTPEPFLFSVTTLTREDLKWSIDYSASYGDRVTGPFGYEGIGQNLALKGYLGRQFTLYANAALGFSGKDKVASMQHAEVLHDFIGGRKNLGLRLGAGVGATRDYSNVKSLMTRIAISYDAMRWKAGGNLLLEKAFGINRDAIDVITSFGFHYRLKGNLYGGFETVGEDLEGFWDPKEAEGGAKLLLGPSLNMTSKNSKVFFSVSGGPVFYATRNELTNTGAIRDLPSQPGMTIRARVVFNLTE
;
A
#
# COMPACT_ATOMS: atom_id res chain seq x y z
N MET A 1 -17.69 23.85 -6.78
CA MET A 1 -18.51 23.94 -5.54
C MET A 1 -18.66 22.61 -4.78
N ILE A 2 -18.28 21.46 -5.35
CA ILE A 2 -18.34 20.12 -4.70
C ILE A 2 -17.08 19.86 -3.83
N TYR A 3 -15.93 20.43 -4.18
CA TYR A 3 -14.67 20.22 -3.46
C TYR A 3 -14.64 20.70 -2.01
N ASN A 4 -15.34 21.81 -1.70
CA ASN A 4 -15.39 22.33 -0.33
C ASN A 4 -16.14 21.42 0.65
N LYS A 5 -17.11 20.63 0.16
CA LYS A 5 -17.89 19.72 1.02
C LYS A 5 -17.08 18.46 1.40
N ALA A 6 -16.25 17.95 0.49
CA ALA A 6 -15.39 16.79 0.76
C ALA A 6 -14.27 17.11 1.75
N ILE A 7 -13.66 18.29 1.64
CA ILE A 7 -12.65 18.77 2.59
C ILE A 7 -13.25 18.99 3.97
N PHE A 8 -14.46 19.54 4.04
CA PHE A 8 -15.16 19.76 5.31
C PHE A 8 -15.55 18.44 5.99
N LEU A 9 -15.94 17.42 5.21
CA LEU A 9 -16.25 16.08 5.72
C LEU A 9 -14.99 15.39 6.26
N LEU A 10 -13.85 15.55 5.60
CA LEU A 10 -12.57 15.03 6.04
C LEU A 10 -12.11 15.68 7.35
N PHE A 11 -12.23 16.99 7.48
CA PHE A 11 -11.96 17.73 8.71
C PHE A 11 -12.93 17.38 9.83
N ALA A 12 -14.21 17.21 9.54
CA ALA A 12 -15.21 16.80 10.53
C ALA A 12 -14.97 15.37 11.03
N LEU A 13 -14.53 14.44 10.19
CA LEU A 13 -14.10 13.11 10.58
C LEU A 13 -12.87 13.16 11.49
N LEU A 14 -11.86 13.97 11.16
CA LEU A 14 -10.65 14.15 11.98
C LEU A 14 -10.98 14.78 13.35
N PHE A 15 -11.92 15.72 13.41
CA PHE A 15 -12.37 16.32 14.68
C PHE A 15 -13.23 15.38 15.52
N ALA A 16 -14.06 14.54 14.91
CA ALA A 16 -14.85 13.55 15.63
C ALA A 16 -13.96 12.53 16.34
N PHE A 17 -12.80 12.18 15.77
CA PHE A 17 -11.81 11.30 16.41
C PHE A 17 -11.14 11.91 17.65
N SER A 18 -11.03 13.23 17.75
CA SER A 18 -10.44 13.90 18.92
C SER A 18 -11.37 13.87 20.16
N CYS A 19 -12.67 13.72 19.98
CA CYS A 19 -13.63 13.70 21.08
C CYS A 19 -13.76 12.34 21.80
N PHE A 20 -13.17 11.26 21.28
CA PHE A 20 -13.20 9.94 21.92
C PHE A 20 -11.98 9.64 22.80
N SER A 21 -11.16 10.65 23.11
CA SER A 21 -9.98 10.53 23.95
C SER A 21 -10.32 10.66 25.44
N GLN A 22 -11.25 9.89 25.98
CA GLN A 22 -11.42 9.81 27.44
C GLN A 22 -11.75 8.40 27.86
N THR A 23 -10.89 7.78 28.49
CA THR A 23 -10.65 7.06 29.75
C THR A 23 -9.59 5.97 29.59
N PRO A 24 -8.54 5.94 30.40
CA PRO A 24 -7.63 4.80 30.45
C PRO A 24 -8.27 3.71 31.29
N GLU A 25 -8.97 2.78 30.69
CA GLU A 25 -9.10 1.48 31.33
C GLU A 25 -7.74 0.80 31.35
N ALA A 26 -7.11 0.84 32.50
CA ALA A 26 -5.94 0.04 32.82
C ALA A 26 -6.35 -1.44 32.96
N ASN A 27 -6.73 -2.08 31.87
CA ASN A 27 -7.07 -3.50 31.84
C ASN A 27 -6.21 -4.20 30.83
N ASN A 28 -5.25 -4.98 31.34
CA ASN A 28 -4.53 -6.07 30.70
C ASN A 28 -4.25 -5.81 29.21
N ILE A 29 -3.18 -5.06 28.94
CA ILE A 29 -2.62 -4.93 27.60
C ILE A 29 -2.12 -6.33 27.22
N VAL A 30 -2.98 -7.12 26.62
CA VAL A 30 -2.53 -8.28 25.85
C VAL A 30 -1.65 -7.70 24.75
N VAL A 31 -0.36 -7.93 24.84
CA VAL A 31 0.60 -7.60 23.77
C VAL A 31 0.14 -8.42 22.57
N THR A 32 -0.68 -7.80 21.73
CA THR A 32 -1.17 -8.46 20.53
C THR A 32 0.00 -8.68 19.62
N LYS A 33 0.18 -9.91 19.14
CA LYS A 33 1.16 -10.24 18.11
C LYS A 33 1.02 -9.24 16.97
N ARG A 34 2.13 -8.80 16.42
CA ARG A 34 2.15 -7.82 15.34
C ARG A 34 1.41 -8.33 14.12
N THR A 35 0.66 -7.45 13.47
CA THR A 35 0.08 -7.72 12.14
C THR A 35 1.22 -7.78 11.12
N PRO A 36 1.40 -8.87 10.37
CA PRO A 36 2.49 -8.99 9.39
C PRO A 36 2.41 -7.90 8.29
N GLU A 37 1.19 -7.50 7.93
CA GLU A 37 0.91 -6.47 6.93
C GLU A 37 -0.16 -5.51 7.47
N PRO A 38 0.20 -4.47 8.22
CA PRO A 38 -0.78 -3.53 8.77
C PRO A 38 -1.40 -2.63 7.69
N PHE A 39 -0.69 -2.37 6.59
CA PHE A 39 -1.08 -1.47 5.53
C PHE A 39 -1.30 -2.22 4.21
N LEU A 40 -2.27 -1.78 3.39
CA LEU A 40 -2.61 -2.42 2.13
C LEU A 40 -1.66 -2.03 0.99
N PHE A 41 -1.05 -0.85 1.09
CA PHE A 41 -0.21 -0.29 0.03
C PHE A 41 1.28 -0.25 0.38
N SER A 42 1.66 -0.74 1.58
CA SER A 42 3.07 -0.79 2.00
C SER A 42 3.44 -2.20 2.43
N VAL A 43 4.61 -2.65 2.01
CA VAL A 43 5.21 -3.91 2.45
C VAL A 43 6.12 -3.65 3.64
N THR A 44 6.05 -4.49 4.66
CA THR A 44 6.90 -4.40 5.86
C THR A 44 7.80 -5.63 5.94
N THR A 45 8.97 -5.50 6.58
CA THR A 45 9.83 -6.65 6.89
C THR A 45 9.25 -7.46 8.05
N LEU A 46 9.55 -8.76 8.11
CA LEU A 46 9.23 -9.64 9.23
C LEU A 46 10.43 -9.76 10.17
N THR A 47 10.16 -9.98 11.45
CA THR A 47 11.17 -10.28 12.45
C THR A 47 11.13 -11.75 12.85
N ARG A 48 12.12 -12.18 13.65
CA ARG A 48 12.14 -13.52 14.22
C ARG A 48 10.93 -13.81 15.13
N GLU A 49 10.37 -12.78 15.76
CA GLU A 49 9.22 -12.87 16.67
C GLU A 49 7.89 -12.79 15.95
N ASP A 50 7.89 -12.37 14.68
CA ASP A 50 6.69 -12.34 13.86
C ASP A 50 6.31 -13.76 13.42
N LEU A 51 5.11 -13.85 12.87
CA LEU A 51 4.61 -15.08 12.27
C LEU A 51 5.47 -15.44 11.05
N LYS A 52 5.91 -16.70 10.97
CA LYS A 52 6.88 -17.12 9.95
C LYS A 52 6.31 -17.06 8.54
N TRP A 53 5.03 -17.40 8.38
CA TRP A 53 4.37 -17.47 7.08
C TRP A 53 2.95 -16.97 7.15
N SER A 54 2.54 -16.21 6.16
CA SER A 54 1.16 -15.77 5.96
C SER A 54 0.77 -15.85 4.50
N ILE A 55 -0.48 -16.16 4.24
CA ILE A 55 -1.14 -15.98 2.94
C ILE A 55 -2.11 -14.83 3.08
N ASP A 56 -2.11 -13.93 2.12
CA ASP A 56 -3.14 -12.90 2.04
C ASP A 56 -3.92 -13.01 0.73
N TYR A 57 -5.22 -12.74 0.82
CA TYR A 57 -6.09 -12.56 -0.31
C TYR A 57 -6.67 -11.15 -0.24
N SER A 58 -6.57 -10.41 -1.34
CA SER A 58 -7.19 -9.11 -1.46
C SER A 58 -8.03 -8.97 -2.71
N ALA A 59 -9.14 -8.25 -2.57
CA ALA A 59 -9.97 -7.82 -3.66
C ALA A 59 -9.98 -6.30 -3.72
N SER A 60 -9.98 -5.73 -4.91
CA SER A 60 -10.04 -4.29 -5.13
C SER A 60 -11.02 -3.95 -6.23
N TYR A 61 -11.58 -2.76 -6.14
CA TYR A 61 -12.32 -2.11 -7.21
C TYR A 61 -11.66 -0.77 -7.51
N GLY A 62 -11.49 -0.46 -8.78
CA GLY A 62 -10.95 0.81 -9.24
C GLY A 62 -11.73 1.36 -10.42
N ASP A 63 -11.96 2.66 -10.40
CA ASP A 63 -12.53 3.45 -11.47
C ASP A 63 -11.51 4.51 -11.88
N ARG A 64 -11.09 4.50 -13.13
CA ARG A 64 -10.06 5.40 -13.67
C ARG A 64 -8.75 5.35 -12.88
N VAL A 65 -8.31 4.18 -12.48
CA VAL A 65 -7.05 3.98 -11.78
C VAL A 65 -6.08 3.13 -12.60
N THR A 66 -4.79 3.40 -12.41
CA THR A 66 -3.69 2.63 -12.99
C THR A 66 -2.75 2.21 -11.87
N GLY A 67 -1.87 1.24 -12.10
CA GLY A 67 -0.85 0.88 -11.11
C GLY A 67 -0.08 2.11 -10.59
N PRO A 68 0.36 2.12 -9.33
CA PRO A 68 0.29 1.06 -8.31
C PRO A 68 -1.02 1.04 -7.50
N PHE A 69 -1.99 1.91 -7.81
CA PHE A 69 -3.23 2.12 -7.05
C PHE A 69 -4.24 0.98 -7.20
N GLY A 70 -4.10 0.18 -8.23
CA GLY A 70 -4.96 -0.95 -8.52
C GLY A 70 -5.12 -1.20 -10.01
N TYR A 71 -6.14 -1.92 -10.35
CA TYR A 71 -6.56 -2.21 -11.72
C TYR A 71 -7.88 -1.49 -12.02
N GLU A 72 -8.03 -0.92 -13.21
CA GLU A 72 -9.30 -0.32 -13.64
C GLU A 72 -10.35 -1.41 -13.83
N GLY A 73 -11.27 -1.53 -12.87
CA GLY A 73 -12.22 -2.61 -12.75
C GLY A 73 -12.05 -3.39 -11.44
N ILE A 74 -12.22 -4.71 -11.49
CA ILE A 74 -12.05 -5.59 -10.32
C ILE A 74 -10.67 -6.23 -10.36
N GLY A 75 -9.90 -6.07 -9.28
CA GLY A 75 -8.64 -6.74 -9.04
C GLY A 75 -8.77 -7.80 -7.96
N GLN A 76 -8.14 -8.96 -8.16
CA GLN A 76 -7.97 -10.00 -7.15
C GLN A 76 -6.50 -10.31 -7.02
N ASN A 77 -6.00 -10.42 -5.80
CA ASN A 77 -4.59 -10.67 -5.54
C ASN A 77 -4.43 -11.72 -4.44
N LEU A 78 -3.54 -12.66 -4.68
CA LEU A 78 -3.08 -13.64 -3.70
C LEU A 78 -1.61 -13.39 -3.44
N ALA A 79 -1.22 -13.24 -2.16
CA ALA A 79 0.16 -13.05 -1.80
C ALA A 79 0.62 -14.03 -0.71
N LEU A 80 1.91 -14.31 -0.73
CA LEU A 80 2.62 -15.09 0.25
C LEU A 80 3.71 -14.22 0.86
N LYS A 81 3.78 -14.19 2.18
CA LYS A 81 4.85 -13.54 2.92
C LYS A 81 5.48 -14.51 3.91
N GLY A 82 6.81 -14.55 3.95
CA GLY A 82 7.52 -15.49 4.78
C GLY A 82 8.81 -14.96 5.36
N TYR A 83 9.13 -15.35 6.59
CA TYR A 83 10.42 -15.09 7.22
C TYR A 83 11.39 -16.24 6.88
N LEU A 84 12.43 -15.94 6.11
CA LEU A 84 13.43 -16.91 5.66
C LEU A 84 14.56 -17.15 6.69
N GLY A 85 14.55 -16.45 7.82
CA GLY A 85 15.66 -16.44 8.78
C GLY A 85 16.65 -15.33 8.50
N ARG A 86 17.57 -15.07 9.46
CA ARG A 86 18.64 -14.07 9.34
C ARG A 86 18.15 -12.69 8.88
N GLN A 87 16.96 -12.26 9.33
CA GLN A 87 16.34 -10.99 8.99
C GLN A 87 15.88 -10.86 7.52
N PHE A 88 15.81 -11.96 6.79
CA PHE A 88 15.28 -11.96 5.43
C PHE A 88 13.78 -12.25 5.41
N THR A 89 13.06 -11.49 4.61
CA THR A 89 11.63 -11.63 4.34
C THR A 89 11.42 -11.86 2.86
N LEU A 90 10.71 -12.92 2.50
CA LEU A 90 10.17 -13.15 1.16
C LEU A 90 8.78 -12.53 1.08
N TYR A 91 8.50 -11.81 0.01
CA TYR A 91 7.17 -11.41 -0.38
C TYR A 91 6.94 -11.71 -1.86
N ALA A 92 5.87 -12.42 -2.15
CA ALA A 92 5.49 -12.75 -3.53
C ALA A 92 3.98 -12.64 -3.69
N ASN A 93 3.53 -12.12 -4.82
CA ASN A 93 2.10 -12.06 -5.14
C ASN A 93 1.80 -12.34 -6.61
N ALA A 94 0.56 -12.75 -6.86
CA ALA A 94 -0.03 -12.87 -8.17
C ALA A 94 -1.42 -12.26 -8.16
N ALA A 95 -1.72 -11.45 -9.16
CA ALA A 95 -3.00 -10.77 -9.27
C ALA A 95 -3.64 -10.96 -10.64
N LEU A 96 -4.97 -10.92 -10.63
CA LEU A 96 -5.83 -10.91 -11.83
C LEU A 96 -6.66 -9.64 -11.82
N GLY A 97 -6.72 -8.97 -12.96
CA GLY A 97 -7.56 -7.80 -13.19
C GLY A 97 -8.65 -8.12 -14.21
N PHE A 98 -9.87 -7.70 -13.91
CA PHE A 98 -11.06 -7.89 -14.75
C PHE A 98 -11.65 -6.53 -15.09
N SER A 99 -11.60 -6.12 -16.35
CA SER A 99 -12.25 -4.91 -16.85
C SER A 99 -13.60 -5.22 -17.49
N GLY A 100 -14.49 -4.23 -17.55
CA GLY A 100 -15.80 -4.35 -18.20
C GLY A 100 -15.77 -4.59 -19.70
N LYS A 101 -14.59 -4.76 -20.31
CA LYS A 101 -14.39 -5.07 -21.74
C LYS A 101 -13.94 -6.51 -21.97
N ASP A 102 -14.32 -7.44 -21.10
CA ASP A 102 -13.95 -8.87 -21.12
C ASP A 102 -12.44 -9.14 -21.22
N LYS A 103 -11.62 -8.21 -20.79
CA LYS A 103 -10.17 -8.38 -20.74
C LYS A 103 -9.75 -8.82 -19.34
N VAL A 104 -9.03 -9.93 -19.30
CA VAL A 104 -8.35 -10.40 -18.09
C VAL A 104 -6.86 -10.10 -18.24
N ALA A 105 -6.31 -9.39 -17.27
CA ALA A 105 -4.89 -9.12 -17.19
C ALA A 105 -4.31 -9.78 -15.93
N SER A 106 -3.03 -10.12 -15.96
CA SER A 106 -2.35 -10.72 -14.80
C SER A 106 -1.09 -9.98 -14.44
N MET A 107 -0.80 -9.93 -13.14
CA MET A 107 0.43 -9.37 -12.60
C MET A 107 1.11 -10.40 -11.71
N GLN A 108 2.43 -10.43 -11.71
CA GLN A 108 3.23 -11.22 -10.77
C GLN A 108 4.34 -10.35 -10.19
N HIS A 109 4.65 -10.59 -8.95
CA HIS A 109 5.67 -9.86 -8.22
C HIS A 109 6.35 -10.80 -7.21
N ALA A 110 7.67 -10.69 -7.09
CA ALA A 110 8.43 -11.37 -6.06
C ALA A 110 9.61 -10.51 -5.63
N GLU A 111 9.83 -10.41 -4.31
CA GLU A 111 10.92 -9.65 -3.73
C GLU A 111 11.47 -10.31 -2.46
N VAL A 112 12.72 -10.06 -2.16
CA VAL A 112 13.39 -10.43 -0.92
C VAL A 112 13.87 -9.16 -0.25
N LEU A 113 13.46 -8.94 1.01
CA LEU A 113 13.85 -7.82 1.83
C LEU A 113 14.76 -8.29 2.96
N HIS A 114 15.72 -7.46 3.34
CA HIS A 114 16.54 -7.63 4.53
C HIS A 114 16.30 -6.50 5.51
N ASP A 115 16.14 -6.83 6.78
CA ASP A 115 15.92 -5.88 7.86
C ASP A 115 17.26 -5.46 8.47
N PHE A 116 17.62 -4.20 8.38
CA PHE A 116 18.88 -3.65 8.88
C PHE A 116 18.76 -3.12 10.31
N ILE A 117 17.58 -2.59 10.67
CA ILE A 117 17.31 -1.98 11.97
C ILE A 117 16.00 -2.54 12.51
N GLY A 118 16.01 -3.00 13.74
CA GLY A 118 14.80 -3.39 14.47
C GLY A 118 14.39 -4.85 14.32
N GLY A 119 15.12 -5.64 13.54
CA GLY A 119 14.79 -7.03 13.17
C GLY A 119 14.63 -8.05 14.31
N ARG A 120 14.69 -7.64 15.57
CA ARG A 120 14.53 -8.52 16.74
C ARG A 120 13.39 -8.12 17.67
N LYS A 121 12.76 -6.97 17.46
CA LYS A 121 11.73 -6.41 18.36
C LYS A 121 10.42 -6.19 17.63
N ASN A 122 9.32 -6.52 18.31
CA ASN A 122 7.97 -6.27 17.79
C ASN A 122 7.55 -4.79 17.86
N LEU A 123 8.22 -4.00 18.69
CA LEU A 123 7.95 -2.56 18.85
C LEU A 123 9.19 -1.75 18.48
N GLY A 124 8.98 -0.54 18.00
CA GLY A 124 10.01 0.43 17.65
C GLY A 124 10.23 0.58 16.16
N LEU A 125 11.32 1.24 15.82
CA LEU A 125 11.72 1.52 14.45
C LEU A 125 12.27 0.28 13.77
N ARG A 126 11.88 0.11 12.51
CA ARG A 126 12.46 -0.84 11.57
C ARG A 126 12.82 -0.15 10.27
N LEU A 127 13.92 -0.59 9.71
CA LEU A 127 14.39 -0.17 8.40
C LEU A 127 14.92 -1.39 7.67
N GLY A 128 14.35 -1.66 6.52
CA GLY A 128 14.80 -2.72 5.64
C GLY A 128 14.91 -2.24 4.21
N ALA A 129 15.64 -3.00 3.41
CA ALA A 129 15.66 -2.81 1.96
C ALA A 129 15.62 -4.17 1.26
N GLY A 130 15.18 -4.16 0.02
CA GLY A 130 15.05 -5.37 -0.78
C GLY A 130 15.15 -5.13 -2.26
N VAL A 131 15.23 -6.23 -2.96
CA VAL A 131 15.22 -6.27 -4.43
C VAL A 131 14.20 -7.29 -4.90
N GLY A 132 13.62 -7.03 -6.06
CA GLY A 132 12.60 -7.89 -6.61
C GLY A 132 12.41 -7.71 -8.10
N ALA A 133 11.48 -8.46 -8.64
CA ALA A 133 11.05 -8.37 -10.01
C ALA A 133 9.52 -8.42 -10.09
N THR A 134 8.97 -7.71 -11.05
CA THR A 134 7.54 -7.72 -11.33
C THR A 134 7.27 -7.89 -12.82
N ARG A 135 6.09 -8.40 -13.13
CA ARG A 135 5.45 -8.32 -14.43
C ARG A 135 4.09 -7.69 -14.21
N ASP A 136 3.89 -6.51 -14.72
CA ASP A 136 2.66 -5.73 -14.53
C ASP A 136 1.49 -6.26 -15.39
N TYR A 137 0.31 -5.65 -15.23
CA TYR A 137 -0.89 -5.99 -16.00
C TYR A 137 -0.75 -5.72 -17.51
N SER A 138 0.20 -4.88 -17.91
CA SER A 138 0.53 -4.61 -19.32
C SER A 138 1.58 -5.58 -19.87
N ASN A 139 1.95 -6.61 -19.09
CA ASN A 139 2.97 -7.61 -19.43
C ASN A 139 4.39 -7.02 -19.54
N VAL A 140 4.62 -5.84 -18.97
CA VAL A 140 5.95 -5.24 -18.87
C VAL A 140 6.68 -5.85 -17.68
N LYS A 141 7.93 -6.24 -17.90
CA LYS A 141 8.80 -6.77 -16.85
C LYS A 141 9.62 -5.64 -16.26
N SER A 142 9.83 -5.65 -14.95
CA SER A 142 10.60 -4.63 -14.24
C SER A 142 11.46 -5.27 -13.17
N LEU A 143 12.59 -4.64 -12.88
CA LEU A 143 13.37 -4.84 -11.66
C LEU A 143 13.04 -3.73 -10.68
N MET A 144 13.04 -4.05 -9.41
CA MET A 144 12.69 -3.09 -8.37
C MET A 144 13.63 -3.16 -7.18
N THR A 145 13.80 -2.02 -6.54
CA THR A 145 14.47 -1.89 -5.24
C THR A 145 13.52 -1.19 -4.29
N ARG A 146 13.34 -1.72 -3.10
CA ARG A 146 12.45 -1.18 -2.06
C ARG A 146 13.24 -0.81 -0.82
N ILE A 147 12.94 0.37 -0.27
CA ILE A 147 13.27 0.73 1.11
C ILE A 147 11.96 0.68 1.89
N ALA A 148 11.94 -0.08 2.99
CA ALA A 148 10.78 -0.21 3.86
C ALA A 148 11.12 0.35 5.23
N ILE A 149 10.31 1.30 5.71
CA ILE A 149 10.43 1.86 7.05
C ILE A 149 9.12 1.63 7.79
N SER A 150 9.20 1.25 9.05
CA SER A 150 8.01 1.18 9.90
C SER A 150 8.35 1.46 11.35
N TYR A 151 7.36 1.96 12.08
CA TYR A 151 7.41 2.16 13.51
C TYR A 151 6.15 1.61 14.16
N ASP A 152 6.33 0.68 15.07
CA ASP A 152 5.24 0.09 15.83
C ASP A 152 5.31 0.54 17.30
N ALA A 153 4.28 1.23 17.75
CA ALA A 153 4.06 1.58 19.15
C ALA A 153 2.86 0.80 19.71
N MET A 154 2.63 0.86 21.01
CA MET A 154 1.52 0.14 21.64
C MET A 154 0.14 0.56 21.11
N ARG A 155 -0.04 1.84 20.77
CA ARG A 155 -1.32 2.42 20.36
C ARG A 155 -1.39 2.86 18.92
N TRP A 156 -0.26 2.98 18.24
CA TRP A 156 -0.21 3.44 16.85
C TRP A 156 0.87 2.72 16.06
N LYS A 157 0.70 2.71 14.77
CA LYS A 157 1.62 2.13 13.80
C LYS A 157 1.78 3.12 12.67
N ALA A 158 3.00 3.27 12.18
CA ALA A 158 3.28 4.00 10.95
C ALA A 158 4.20 3.16 10.08
N GLY A 159 4.09 3.29 8.78
CA GLY A 159 4.98 2.58 7.87
C GLY A 159 4.88 3.14 6.47
N GLY A 160 5.91 2.91 5.69
CA GLY A 160 5.95 3.35 4.31
C GLY A 160 7.07 2.69 3.53
N ASN A 161 7.01 2.87 2.23
CA ASN A 161 8.01 2.39 1.30
C ASN A 161 8.43 3.49 0.33
N LEU A 162 9.68 3.41 -0.08
CA LEU A 162 10.19 4.01 -1.30
C LEU A 162 10.55 2.86 -2.23
N LEU A 163 9.91 2.80 -3.39
CA LEU A 163 10.13 1.81 -4.43
C LEU A 163 10.69 2.50 -5.66
N LEU A 164 11.81 2.03 -6.14
CA LEU A 164 12.40 2.42 -7.40
C LEU A 164 12.21 1.25 -8.38
N GLU A 165 11.55 1.51 -9.49
CA GLU A 165 11.22 0.50 -10.49
C GLU A 165 11.86 0.84 -11.84
N LYS A 166 12.63 -0.11 -12.39
CA LYS A 166 13.18 -0.05 -13.73
C LYS A 166 12.40 -0.98 -14.64
N ALA A 167 11.54 -0.40 -15.46
CA ALA A 167 10.76 -1.15 -16.44
C ALA A 167 11.56 -1.43 -17.73
N PHE A 168 11.38 -2.63 -18.29
CA PHE A 168 11.95 -3.06 -19.57
C PHE A 168 10.87 -3.07 -20.64
N GLY A 169 10.47 -1.89 -21.07
CA GLY A 169 9.44 -1.68 -22.10
C GLY A 169 9.79 -0.53 -23.01
N ILE A 170 9.25 -0.54 -24.23
CA ILE A 170 9.37 0.58 -25.15
C ILE A 170 8.52 1.73 -24.62
N ASN A 171 9.04 2.95 -24.63
CA ASN A 171 8.37 4.17 -24.15
C ASN A 171 8.00 4.14 -22.65
N ARG A 172 8.87 3.54 -21.82
CA ARG A 172 8.79 3.60 -20.35
C ARG A 172 9.92 4.49 -19.84
N ASP A 173 9.63 5.19 -18.74
CA ASP A 173 10.60 6.03 -18.05
C ASP A 173 11.79 5.22 -17.57
N ALA A 174 12.89 5.92 -17.35
CA ALA A 174 14.12 5.26 -16.94
C ALA A 174 13.96 4.61 -15.58
N ILE A 175 13.30 5.28 -14.65
CA ILE A 175 13.03 4.81 -13.29
C ILE A 175 11.72 5.46 -12.82
N ASP A 176 10.75 4.65 -12.44
CA ASP A 176 9.54 5.11 -11.77
C ASP A 176 9.78 5.13 -10.25
N VAL A 177 9.37 6.19 -9.58
CA VAL A 177 9.51 6.39 -8.12
C VAL A 177 8.15 6.28 -7.47
N ILE A 178 7.93 5.20 -6.72
CA ILE A 178 6.67 4.96 -6.02
C ILE A 178 6.90 5.09 -4.51
N THR A 179 6.14 5.96 -3.87
CA THR A 179 6.15 6.16 -2.42
C THR A 179 4.85 5.70 -1.80
N SER A 180 4.90 5.13 -0.62
CA SER A 180 3.70 4.82 0.15
C SER A 180 3.90 5.14 1.62
N PHE A 181 2.83 5.54 2.29
CA PHE A 181 2.83 5.79 3.72
C PHE A 181 1.46 5.42 4.31
N GLY A 182 1.48 4.85 5.50
CA GLY A 182 0.29 4.54 6.28
C GLY A 182 0.48 4.90 7.75
N PHE A 183 -0.61 5.32 8.37
CA PHE A 183 -0.69 5.58 9.80
C PHE A 183 -1.99 5.01 10.37
N HIS A 184 -1.88 4.21 11.43
CA HIS A 184 -3.03 3.66 12.16
C HIS A 184 -2.92 3.96 13.64
N TYR A 185 -4.05 4.31 14.25
CA TYR A 185 -4.21 4.44 15.69
C TYR A 185 -5.21 3.39 16.19
N ARG A 186 -4.96 2.82 17.37
CA ARG A 186 -5.85 1.85 18.01
C ARG A 186 -7.11 2.54 18.48
N LEU A 187 -8.25 2.20 17.88
CA LEU A 187 -9.55 2.74 18.23
C LEU A 187 -10.15 2.02 19.42
N LYS A 188 -10.22 0.69 19.34
CA LYS A 188 -10.76 -0.15 20.42
C LYS A 188 -10.26 -1.59 20.26
N GLY A 189 -9.77 -2.20 21.36
CA GLY A 189 -9.30 -3.60 21.32
C GLY A 189 -8.28 -3.85 20.20
N ASN A 190 -8.67 -4.68 19.24
CA ASN A 190 -7.85 -5.05 18.08
C ASN A 190 -8.25 -4.30 16.79
N LEU A 191 -9.05 -3.26 16.89
CA LEU A 191 -9.43 -2.39 15.77
C LEU A 191 -8.52 -1.17 15.72
N TYR A 192 -7.94 -0.97 14.57
CA TYR A 192 -7.10 0.19 14.24
C TYR A 192 -7.73 0.96 13.09
N GLY A 193 -7.63 2.27 13.11
CA GLY A 193 -8.08 3.15 12.04
C GLY A 193 -7.08 4.25 11.80
N GLY A 194 -7.06 4.74 10.58
CA GLY A 194 -6.15 5.78 10.16
C GLY A 194 -6.28 6.08 8.67
N PHE A 195 -5.16 6.26 8.01
CA PHE A 195 -5.13 6.55 6.59
C PHE A 195 -3.91 5.90 5.91
N GLU A 196 -4.03 5.74 4.60
CA GLU A 196 -2.93 5.35 3.72
C GLU A 196 -2.85 6.31 2.53
N THR A 197 -1.64 6.52 2.05
CA THR A 197 -1.36 7.30 0.84
C THR A 197 -0.32 6.58 0.00
N VAL A 198 -0.47 6.70 -1.30
CA VAL A 198 0.49 6.21 -2.29
C VAL A 198 0.70 7.30 -3.33
N GLY A 199 1.94 7.54 -3.70
CA GLY A 199 2.32 8.46 -4.74
C GLY A 199 3.23 7.80 -5.76
N GLU A 200 3.11 8.19 -7.01
CA GLU A 200 4.02 7.84 -8.10
C GLU A 200 4.39 9.11 -8.81
N ASP A 201 5.68 9.32 -9.02
CA ASP A 201 6.28 10.47 -9.73
C ASP A 201 5.71 11.81 -9.25
N LEU A 202 5.69 12.00 -7.92
CA LEU A 202 5.00 13.11 -7.26
C LEU A 202 5.54 14.49 -7.67
N GLU A 203 6.76 14.60 -8.17
CA GLU A 203 7.37 15.82 -8.69
C GLU A 203 6.52 16.46 -9.80
N GLY A 204 5.84 15.68 -10.60
CA GLY A 204 4.96 16.17 -11.66
C GLY A 204 3.75 16.98 -11.14
N PHE A 205 3.46 16.99 -9.82
CA PHE A 205 2.43 17.88 -9.25
C PHE A 205 2.90 19.34 -9.16
N TRP A 206 4.20 19.60 -9.07
CA TRP A 206 4.75 20.94 -8.92
C TRP A 206 5.73 21.33 -10.04
N ASP A 207 6.34 20.35 -10.73
CA ASP A 207 7.14 20.59 -11.92
C ASP A 207 6.49 20.00 -13.19
N PRO A 208 5.97 20.87 -14.08
CA PRO A 208 5.34 20.40 -15.31
C PRO A 208 6.27 19.70 -16.29
N LYS A 209 7.58 19.93 -16.19
CA LYS A 209 8.56 19.32 -17.09
C LYS A 209 8.87 17.88 -16.72
N GLU A 210 8.66 17.52 -15.45
CA GLU A 210 8.83 16.17 -14.89
C GLU A 210 7.53 15.31 -14.99
N ALA A 211 6.50 15.81 -15.68
CA ALA A 211 5.21 15.12 -15.79
C ALA A 211 5.14 14.10 -16.95
N GLU A 212 6.27 13.57 -17.42
CA GLU A 212 6.31 12.62 -18.56
C GLU A 212 5.49 11.34 -18.29
N GLY A 213 5.52 10.83 -17.05
CA GLY A 213 4.75 9.67 -16.61
C GLY A 213 3.38 10.00 -16.01
N GLY A 214 3.15 11.27 -15.69
CA GLY A 214 1.97 11.76 -14.97
C GLY A 214 2.02 11.44 -13.49
N ALA A 215 2.17 12.48 -12.64
CA ALA A 215 2.12 12.32 -11.20
C ALA A 215 0.77 11.79 -10.73
N LYS A 216 0.77 10.89 -9.77
CA LYS A 216 -0.43 10.24 -9.23
C LYS A 216 -0.36 10.20 -7.72
N LEU A 217 -1.48 10.45 -7.05
CA LEU A 217 -1.58 10.43 -5.59
C LEU A 217 -2.91 9.82 -5.15
N LEU A 218 -2.83 8.72 -4.42
CA LEU A 218 -3.93 8.16 -3.63
C LEU A 218 -3.84 8.66 -2.21
N LEU A 219 -4.95 9.07 -1.63
CA LEU A 219 -5.09 9.34 -0.20
C LEU A 219 -6.46 8.85 0.27
N GLY A 220 -6.49 8.02 1.30
CA GLY A 220 -7.76 7.55 1.82
C GLY A 220 -7.73 6.97 3.21
N PRO A 221 -8.91 6.82 3.84
CA PRO A 221 -9.04 6.15 5.13
C PRO A 221 -8.64 4.67 5.05
N SER A 222 -8.16 4.16 6.17
CA SER A 222 -7.76 2.77 6.31
C SER A 222 -8.20 2.21 7.66
N LEU A 223 -8.69 0.99 7.65
CA LEU A 223 -9.07 0.22 8.84
C LEU A 223 -8.35 -1.12 8.84
N ASN A 224 -7.90 -1.54 10.01
CA ASN A 224 -7.29 -2.85 10.21
C ASN A 224 -7.85 -3.49 11.48
N MET A 225 -8.25 -4.74 11.38
CA MET A 225 -8.79 -5.51 12.49
C MET A 225 -8.08 -6.87 12.61
N THR A 226 -7.70 -7.21 13.82
CA THR A 226 -7.06 -8.49 14.14
C THR A 226 -8.04 -9.38 14.89
N SER A 227 -8.16 -10.66 14.53
CA SER A 227 -8.93 -11.62 15.32
C SER A 227 -8.28 -11.84 16.70
N LYS A 228 -9.08 -12.27 17.67
CA LYS A 228 -8.61 -12.49 19.06
C LYS A 228 -7.45 -13.48 19.15
N ASN A 229 -7.43 -14.49 18.30
CA ASN A 229 -6.36 -15.50 18.25
C ASN A 229 -5.18 -15.13 17.33
N SER A 230 -5.19 -13.91 16.76
CA SER A 230 -4.17 -13.42 15.83
C SER A 230 -3.92 -14.31 14.59
N LYS A 231 -4.84 -15.20 14.26
CA LYS A 231 -4.72 -16.09 13.08
C LYS A 231 -5.24 -15.41 11.81
N VAL A 232 -6.17 -14.47 11.94
CA VAL A 232 -6.79 -13.78 10.81
C VAL A 232 -6.74 -12.28 11.04
N PHE A 233 -6.33 -11.56 10.01
CA PHE A 233 -6.34 -10.10 9.96
C PHE A 233 -7.21 -9.66 8.80
N PHE A 234 -7.93 -8.59 9.01
CA PHE A 234 -8.76 -7.96 8.00
C PHE A 234 -8.35 -6.49 7.85
N SER A 235 -8.22 -6.02 6.62
CA SER A 235 -7.90 -4.62 6.33
C SER A 235 -8.75 -4.12 5.18
N VAL A 236 -9.12 -2.85 5.24
CA VAL A 236 -9.78 -2.15 4.15
C VAL A 236 -9.22 -0.74 4.05
N SER A 237 -8.90 -0.32 2.84
CA SER A 237 -8.42 1.05 2.56
C SER A 237 -8.81 1.45 1.14
N GLY A 238 -8.93 2.73 0.90
CA GLY A 238 -9.20 3.28 -0.42
C GLY A 238 -9.57 4.75 -0.35
N GLY A 239 -9.66 5.38 -1.51
CA GLY A 239 -9.97 6.78 -1.62
C GLY A 239 -9.80 7.30 -3.04
N PRO A 240 -9.88 8.63 -3.22
CA PRO A 240 -9.65 9.27 -4.50
C PRO A 240 -8.18 9.14 -4.93
N VAL A 241 -7.99 8.98 -6.23
CA VAL A 241 -6.69 9.04 -6.91
C VAL A 241 -6.67 10.31 -7.73
N PHE A 242 -5.74 11.18 -7.43
CA PHE A 242 -5.52 12.45 -8.12
C PHE A 242 -4.41 12.27 -9.14
N TYR A 243 -4.54 12.94 -10.29
CA TYR A 243 -3.57 12.94 -11.36
C TYR A 243 -3.15 14.37 -11.68
N ALA A 244 -1.85 14.58 -11.92
CA ALA A 244 -1.32 15.82 -12.47
C ALA A 244 -0.75 15.52 -13.85
N THR A 245 -1.61 15.42 -14.83
CA THR A 245 -1.25 15.23 -16.23
C THR A 245 -1.46 16.54 -16.98
N ARG A 246 -0.48 17.01 -17.71
CA ARG A 246 -0.63 18.12 -18.65
C ARG A 246 -0.67 17.59 -20.07
N ASN A 247 -1.82 17.72 -20.71
CA ASN A 247 -2.03 17.34 -22.11
C ASN A 247 -1.13 18.10 -23.12
N GLU A 248 -0.38 19.12 -22.68
CA GLU A 248 0.42 19.95 -23.57
C GLU A 248 1.76 19.35 -23.96
N LEU A 249 2.25 18.33 -23.24
CA LEU A 249 3.54 17.68 -23.52
C LEU A 249 3.43 16.39 -24.35
N THR A 250 2.24 15.92 -24.66
CA THR A 250 2.02 14.67 -25.42
C THR A 250 2.23 14.81 -26.93
N ASN A 251 2.93 15.84 -27.40
CA ASN A 251 3.07 16.11 -28.83
C ASN A 251 4.12 15.24 -29.56
N THR A 252 4.69 14.24 -28.91
CA THR A 252 5.71 13.37 -29.51
C THR A 252 5.40 11.89 -29.33
N GLY A 253 4.22 11.45 -29.78
CA GLY A 253 3.97 10.02 -29.94
C GLY A 253 3.91 9.18 -28.67
N ALA A 254 3.69 9.78 -27.52
CA ALA A 254 3.48 9.07 -26.27
C ALA A 254 2.12 8.33 -26.34
N ILE A 255 2.17 7.02 -26.38
CA ILE A 255 1.04 6.09 -26.59
C ILE A 255 0.27 5.86 -25.27
N ARG A 256 0.41 6.69 -24.26
CA ARG A 256 -0.35 6.56 -23.02
C ARG A 256 -1.48 7.57 -22.98
N ASP A 257 -2.71 7.06 -22.97
CA ASP A 257 -3.85 7.80 -22.44
C ASP A 257 -3.71 7.88 -20.93
N LEU A 258 -3.05 8.93 -20.45
CA LEU A 258 -2.93 9.18 -19.02
C LEU A 258 -4.27 9.71 -18.51
N PRO A 259 -4.80 9.19 -17.38
CA PRO A 259 -6.04 9.69 -16.82
C PRO A 259 -5.91 11.18 -16.49
N SER A 260 -6.77 12.01 -17.05
CA SER A 260 -6.84 13.45 -16.79
C SER A 260 -7.86 13.81 -15.72
N GLN A 261 -8.66 12.83 -15.27
CA GLN A 261 -9.70 13.00 -14.27
C GLN A 261 -9.39 12.15 -13.04
N PRO A 262 -9.75 12.64 -11.83
CA PRO A 262 -9.59 11.85 -10.61
C PRO A 262 -10.26 10.48 -10.71
N GLY A 263 -9.55 9.47 -10.26
CA GLY A 263 -10.06 8.12 -10.11
C GLY A 263 -10.48 7.84 -8.67
N MET A 264 -10.94 6.62 -8.43
CA MET A 264 -11.24 6.12 -7.09
C MET A 264 -10.85 4.65 -6.99
N THR A 265 -10.31 4.24 -5.85
CA THR A 265 -10.06 2.82 -5.57
C THR A 265 -10.46 2.47 -4.15
N ILE A 266 -10.88 1.22 -3.98
CA ILE A 266 -11.08 0.60 -2.68
C ILE A 266 -10.48 -0.81 -2.72
N ARG A 267 -9.80 -1.19 -1.64
CA ARG A 267 -9.20 -2.52 -1.50
C ARG A 267 -9.52 -3.09 -0.13
N ALA A 268 -9.91 -4.36 -0.11
CA ALA A 268 -10.09 -5.15 1.10
C ALA A 268 -9.13 -6.34 1.06
N ARG A 269 -8.59 -6.74 2.23
CA ARG A 269 -7.64 -7.84 2.37
C ARG A 269 -7.91 -8.66 3.61
N VAL A 270 -7.78 -9.96 3.46
CA VAL A 270 -7.76 -10.93 4.56
C VAL A 270 -6.40 -11.62 4.57
N VAL A 271 -5.75 -11.65 5.72
CA VAL A 271 -4.46 -12.32 5.92
C VAL A 271 -4.66 -13.51 6.85
N PHE A 272 -4.17 -14.66 6.43
CA PHE A 272 -4.18 -15.90 7.20
C PHE A 272 -2.75 -16.25 7.62
N ASN A 273 -2.53 -16.37 8.92
CA ASN A 273 -1.26 -16.84 9.44
C ASN A 273 -1.21 -18.35 9.45
N LEU A 274 -0.17 -18.93 8.82
CA LEU A 274 -0.05 -20.38 8.59
C LEU A 274 0.68 -21.12 9.71
N THR A 275 1.40 -20.40 10.59
CA THR A 275 2.21 -21.02 11.64
C THR A 275 1.82 -20.52 13.02
N GLU A 276 1.82 -21.45 13.94
CA GLU A 276 1.71 -21.22 15.38
C GLU A 276 3.02 -20.73 15.99
#